data_d3c75675505980dba2081d5972cb1a7a
#
_entry.id   d3c75675505980dba2081d5972cb1a7a
#
_cell.length_a   1.000
_cell.length_b   1.000
_cell.length_c   1.000
_cell.angle_alpha   90.00
_cell.angle_beta   90.00
_cell.angle_gamma   90.00
#
_symmetry.space_group_name_H-M   'P 1'
#
loop_
_entity.id
_entity.type
_entity.pdbx_description
1 polymer ?
#
loop_
_entity_poly.entity_id
_entity_poly.type
_entity_poly.pdbx_seq_one_letter_code
_entity_poly.pdbx_strand_id
1 'polypeptide(L)'
;AGIVLDKLSFAIANWNRSQACTKTKQLLSKFNTNIELILANNDEMAIGAIQALTETGIAKEQWPIVIGIDGTEDGLEQVKEGNMIGTVYNDGIKQADAIADLSIALAKNESLDSFNLKNGRYIRSPYQKVTIENVDDYLKLLQ
;
A
#
# COMPACT_ATOMS: atom_id res chain seq x y z
N ALA A 1 23.85 3.04 7.32
CA ALA A 1 23.59 4.49 7.38
C ALA A 1 22.08 4.69 7.52
N GLY A 2 21.65 5.36 8.59
CA GLY A 2 20.23 5.64 8.83
C GLY A 2 19.78 6.86 8.02
N ILE A 3 18.62 6.76 7.36
CA ILE A 3 17.93 7.90 6.79
C ILE A 3 17.20 8.61 7.93
N VAL A 4 17.40 9.90 8.09
CA VAL A 4 16.66 10.74 9.05
C VAL A 4 15.46 11.31 8.29
N LEU A 5 14.26 11.04 8.79
CA LEU A 5 13.00 11.57 8.25
C LEU A 5 12.49 12.68 9.17
N ASP A 6 12.22 13.85 8.59
CA ASP A 6 11.50 14.92 9.26
C ASP A 6 10.03 14.91 8.84
N LYS A 7 9.14 14.78 9.83
CA LYS A 7 7.70 14.72 9.59
C LYS A 7 7.11 16.12 9.45
N LEU A 8 6.92 16.59 8.23
CA LEU A 8 6.32 17.89 7.94
C LEU A 8 4.83 17.95 8.39
N SER A 9 4.08 16.89 8.12
CA SER A 9 2.64 16.85 8.43
C SER A 9 2.09 15.42 8.38
N PHE A 10 0.84 15.27 8.80
CA PHE A 10 0.02 14.10 8.47
C PHE A 10 -1.43 14.53 8.19
N ALA A 11 -2.18 13.71 7.46
CA ALA A 11 -3.59 13.95 7.17
C ALA A 11 -4.36 12.63 7.22
N ILE A 12 -5.60 12.70 7.67
CA ILE A 12 -6.53 11.58 7.68
C ILE A 12 -7.36 11.67 6.40
N ALA A 13 -7.33 10.62 5.58
CA ALA A 13 -8.10 10.51 4.34
C ALA A 13 -8.99 9.26 4.26
N ASN A 14 -9.15 8.54 5.38
CA ASN A 14 -10.09 7.42 5.57
C ASN A 14 -9.99 6.36 4.45
N TRP A 15 -8.78 6.00 4.03
CA TRP A 15 -8.47 5.06 2.93
C TRP A 15 -9.17 5.41 1.60
N ASN A 16 -9.52 6.68 1.41
CA ASN A 16 -10.30 7.16 0.28
C ASN A 16 -9.45 8.01 -0.67
N ARG A 17 -9.43 7.64 -1.94
CA ARG A 17 -8.67 8.29 -3.03
C ARG A 17 -9.00 9.78 -3.16
N SER A 18 -10.27 10.14 -3.20
CA SER A 18 -10.71 11.53 -3.38
C SER A 18 -10.36 12.41 -2.18
N GLN A 19 -10.51 11.87 -0.96
CA GLN A 19 -10.09 12.59 0.25
C GLN A 19 -8.57 12.79 0.29
N ALA A 20 -7.80 11.75 -0.07
CA ALA A 20 -6.35 11.85 -0.16
C ALA A 20 -5.91 12.88 -1.19
N CYS A 21 -6.52 12.90 -2.37
CA CYS A 21 -6.28 13.93 -3.39
C CYS A 21 -6.51 15.35 -2.83
N THR A 22 -7.65 15.58 -2.20
CA THR A 22 -7.97 16.88 -1.58
C THR A 22 -6.96 17.28 -0.51
N LYS A 23 -6.60 16.34 0.39
CA LYS A 23 -5.61 16.59 1.46
C LYS A 23 -4.22 16.87 0.89
N THR A 24 -3.81 16.12 -0.12
CA THR A 24 -2.51 16.32 -0.76
C THR A 24 -2.43 17.69 -1.43
N LYS A 25 -3.48 18.15 -2.11
CA LYS A 25 -3.51 19.52 -2.66
C LYS A 25 -3.34 20.59 -1.59
N GLN A 26 -3.99 20.42 -0.43
CA GLN A 26 -3.84 21.34 0.70
C GLN A 26 -2.39 21.33 1.22
N LEU A 27 -1.76 20.17 1.31
CA LEU A 27 -0.36 20.06 1.76
C LEU A 27 0.61 20.65 0.72
N LEU A 28 0.39 20.40 -0.57
CA LEU A 28 1.18 21.01 -1.65
C LEU A 28 1.06 22.53 -1.65
N SER A 29 -0.15 23.07 -1.42
CA SER A 29 -0.34 24.53 -1.29
C SER A 29 0.41 25.13 -0.10
N LYS A 30 0.59 24.35 0.99
CA LYS A 30 1.27 24.82 2.21
C LYS A 30 2.79 24.67 2.14
N PHE A 31 3.28 23.56 1.60
CA PHE A 31 4.69 23.17 1.67
C PHE A 31 5.39 23.21 0.31
N ASN A 32 4.63 23.30 -0.78
CA ASN A 32 5.14 23.33 -2.15
C ASN A 32 6.10 22.14 -2.42
N THR A 33 7.22 22.37 -3.08
CA THR A 33 8.25 21.36 -3.41
C THR A 33 9.10 20.89 -2.22
N ASN A 34 8.82 21.38 -1.00
CA ASN A 34 9.51 20.91 0.20
C ASN A 34 9.05 19.53 0.68
N ILE A 35 8.02 18.96 0.06
CA ILE A 35 7.59 17.58 0.35
C ILE A 35 8.47 16.65 -0.48
N GLU A 36 9.32 15.86 0.16
CA GLU A 36 10.20 14.89 -0.49
C GLU A 36 9.63 13.47 -0.51
N LEU A 37 8.71 13.15 0.43
CA LEU A 37 8.12 11.83 0.59
C LEU A 37 6.65 11.93 1.00
N ILE A 38 5.80 11.16 0.33
CA ILE A 38 4.42 10.87 0.70
C ILE A 38 4.32 9.38 1.02
N LEU A 39 4.08 9.07 2.29
CA LEU A 39 3.85 7.70 2.75
C LEU A 39 2.36 7.52 3.01
N ALA A 40 1.68 6.77 2.16
CA ALA A 40 0.26 6.47 2.30
C ALA A 40 0.05 5.10 2.96
N ASN A 41 -0.97 4.99 3.81
CA ASN A 41 -1.27 3.75 4.52
C ASN A 41 -2.07 2.75 3.67
N ASN A 42 -2.44 3.11 2.44
CA ASN A 42 -2.91 2.20 1.41
C ASN A 42 -2.69 2.77 0.00
N ASP A 43 -2.84 1.93 -1.03
CA ASP A 43 -2.62 2.30 -2.43
C ASP A 43 -3.66 3.32 -2.92
N GLU A 44 -4.91 3.23 -2.49
CA GLU A 44 -5.96 4.19 -2.85
C GLU A 44 -5.59 5.63 -2.47
N MET A 45 -5.03 5.82 -1.27
CA MET A 45 -4.57 7.15 -0.85
C MET A 45 -3.29 7.57 -1.57
N ALA A 46 -2.39 6.64 -1.89
CA ALA A 46 -1.21 6.92 -2.71
C ALA A 46 -1.61 7.40 -4.12
N ILE A 47 -2.57 6.72 -4.75
CA ILE A 47 -3.12 7.11 -6.06
C ILE A 47 -3.82 8.47 -5.97
N GLY A 48 -4.54 8.74 -4.89
CA GLY A 48 -5.11 10.06 -4.64
C GLY A 48 -4.06 11.16 -4.52
N ALA A 49 -2.91 10.87 -3.92
CA ALA A 49 -1.79 11.81 -3.87
C ALA A 49 -1.18 12.04 -5.26
N ILE A 50 -1.00 11.00 -6.06
CA ILE A 50 -0.53 11.09 -7.45
C ILE A 50 -1.49 11.93 -8.30
N GLN A 51 -2.80 11.73 -8.14
CA GLN A 51 -3.80 12.55 -8.81
C GLN A 51 -3.65 14.03 -8.45
N ALA A 52 -3.43 14.36 -7.18
CA ALA A 52 -3.21 15.73 -6.74
C ALA A 52 -1.96 16.35 -7.39
N LEU A 53 -0.86 15.60 -7.47
CA LEU A 53 0.37 16.03 -8.12
C LEU A 53 0.15 16.33 -9.61
N THR A 54 -0.56 15.46 -10.31
CA THR A 54 -0.93 15.64 -11.72
C THR A 54 -1.79 16.89 -11.92
N GLU A 55 -2.84 17.06 -11.12
CA GLU A 55 -3.81 18.15 -11.26
C GLU A 55 -3.24 19.51 -10.83
N THR A 56 -2.21 19.54 -10.00
CA THR A 56 -1.50 20.80 -9.63
C THR A 56 -0.47 21.23 -10.66
N GLY A 57 -0.21 20.39 -11.69
CA GLY A 57 0.72 20.72 -12.77
C GLY A 57 2.20 20.74 -12.37
N ILE A 58 2.55 20.14 -11.23
CA ILE A 58 3.95 19.98 -10.83
C ILE A 58 4.62 19.01 -11.80
N ALA A 59 5.77 19.40 -12.36
CA ALA A 59 6.55 18.55 -13.25
C ALA A 59 6.94 17.23 -12.56
N LYS A 60 6.86 16.10 -13.26
CA LYS A 60 7.06 14.76 -12.67
C LYS A 60 8.43 14.62 -12.00
N GLU A 61 9.43 15.29 -12.50
CA GLU A 61 10.79 15.33 -11.95
C GLU A 61 10.89 16.02 -10.58
N GLN A 62 9.86 16.78 -10.22
CA GLN A 62 9.75 17.47 -8.93
C GLN A 62 8.77 16.79 -7.97
N TRP A 63 8.23 15.65 -8.38
CA TRP A 63 7.29 14.93 -7.51
C TRP A 63 8.02 14.36 -6.30
N PRO A 64 7.39 14.38 -5.12
CA PRO A 64 7.86 13.62 -3.98
C PRO A 64 7.84 12.13 -4.30
N ILE A 65 8.67 11.37 -3.62
CA ILE A 65 8.58 9.90 -3.62
C ILE A 65 7.23 9.51 -3.03
N VAL A 66 6.47 8.65 -3.73
CA VAL A 66 5.19 8.15 -3.25
C VAL A 66 5.30 6.65 -2.96
N ILE A 67 4.82 6.23 -1.79
CA ILE A 67 4.78 4.83 -1.35
C ILE A 67 3.37 4.50 -0.88
N GLY A 68 2.86 3.33 -1.32
CA GLY A 68 1.57 2.77 -0.91
C GLY A 68 1.70 1.52 -0.03
N ILE A 69 0.57 0.94 0.30
CA ILE A 69 0.40 -0.35 0.99
C ILE A 69 -0.85 -1.01 0.39
N ASP A 70 -0.86 -2.30 0.30
CA ASP A 70 -1.81 -3.33 -0.09
C ASP A 70 -1.37 -4.10 -1.33
N GLY A 71 -0.75 -3.48 -2.32
CA GLY A 71 -0.42 -4.12 -3.59
C GLY A 71 -1.66 -4.42 -4.42
N THR A 72 -2.62 -3.48 -4.45
CA THR A 72 -3.80 -3.55 -5.31
C THR A 72 -3.39 -3.50 -6.78
N GLU A 73 -4.23 -3.99 -7.69
CA GLU A 73 -3.97 -3.94 -9.12
C GLU A 73 -3.62 -2.52 -9.58
N ASP A 74 -4.48 -1.54 -9.25
CA ASP A 74 -4.24 -0.12 -9.55
C ASP A 74 -2.91 0.38 -8.93
N GLY A 75 -2.60 -0.04 -7.70
CA GLY A 75 -1.35 0.32 -7.01
C GLY A 75 -0.12 -0.26 -7.69
N LEU A 76 -0.17 -1.53 -8.10
CA LEU A 76 0.90 -2.19 -8.86
C LEU A 76 1.13 -1.50 -10.22
N GLU A 77 0.06 -1.10 -10.91
CA GLU A 77 0.19 -0.33 -12.15
C GLU A 77 0.89 1.02 -11.91
N GLN A 78 0.59 1.72 -10.83
CA GLN A 78 1.29 2.97 -10.49
C GLN A 78 2.78 2.74 -10.21
N VAL A 79 3.15 1.60 -9.63
CA VAL A 79 4.56 1.22 -9.47
C VAL A 79 5.19 0.95 -10.83
N LYS A 80 4.52 0.20 -11.71
CA LYS A 80 5.00 -0.12 -13.07
C LYS A 80 5.18 1.13 -13.93
N GLU A 81 4.30 2.12 -13.81
CA GLU A 81 4.38 3.41 -14.49
C GLU A 81 5.43 4.37 -13.88
N GLY A 82 6.03 4.01 -12.76
CA GLY A 82 7.00 4.83 -12.03
C GLY A 82 6.37 6.07 -11.36
N ASN A 83 5.08 6.03 -11.05
CA ASN A 83 4.40 7.07 -10.27
C ASN A 83 4.51 6.81 -8.77
N MET A 84 4.63 5.54 -8.36
CA MET A 84 5.04 5.11 -7.03
C MET A 84 6.38 4.39 -7.10
N ILE A 85 7.25 4.60 -6.11
CA ILE A 85 8.51 3.85 -6.03
C ILE A 85 8.27 2.40 -5.59
N GLY A 86 7.18 2.15 -4.89
CA GLY A 86 6.79 0.82 -4.44
C GLY A 86 5.53 0.82 -3.59
N THR A 87 5.07 -0.38 -3.33
CA THR A 87 4.00 -0.70 -2.38
C THR A 87 4.38 -1.91 -1.54
N VAL A 88 3.59 -2.19 -0.52
CA VAL A 88 3.73 -3.38 0.31
C VAL A 88 2.56 -4.31 0.00
N TYR A 89 2.84 -5.45 -0.65
CA TYR A 89 1.81 -6.42 -1.00
C TYR A 89 1.27 -7.11 0.24
N ASN A 90 -0.04 -7.06 0.40
CA ASN A 90 -0.82 -7.71 1.42
C ASN A 90 -1.62 -8.84 0.76
N ASP A 91 -1.18 -10.09 0.90
CA ASP A 91 -1.75 -11.26 0.22
C ASP A 91 -3.17 -11.59 0.74
N GLY A 92 -4.16 -10.91 0.16
CA GLY A 92 -5.57 -11.10 0.52
C GLY A 92 -6.09 -12.49 0.16
N ILE A 93 -5.55 -13.14 -0.88
CA ILE A 93 -5.96 -14.49 -1.30
C ILE A 93 -5.55 -15.49 -0.22
N LYS A 94 -4.28 -15.50 0.17
CA LYS A 94 -3.81 -16.37 1.27
C LYS A 94 -4.52 -16.10 2.58
N GLN A 95 -4.89 -14.86 2.87
CA GLN A 95 -5.68 -14.54 4.07
C GLN A 95 -7.09 -15.13 3.96
N ALA A 96 -7.75 -14.99 2.82
CA ALA A 96 -9.08 -15.55 2.59
C ALA A 96 -9.07 -17.08 2.68
N ASP A 97 -8.11 -17.75 2.04
CA ASP A 97 -7.94 -19.20 2.10
C ASP A 97 -7.73 -19.67 3.55
N ALA A 98 -6.82 -19.02 4.27
CA ALA A 98 -6.55 -19.36 5.67
C ALA A 98 -7.78 -19.19 6.58
N ILE A 99 -8.59 -18.15 6.34
CA ILE A 99 -9.84 -17.91 7.08
C ILE A 99 -10.86 -19.00 6.73
N ALA A 100 -11.02 -19.35 5.46
CA ALA A 100 -11.96 -20.37 5.01
C ALA A 100 -11.58 -21.75 5.60
N ASP A 101 -10.33 -22.16 5.44
CA ASP A 101 -9.83 -23.45 5.92
C ASP A 101 -9.95 -23.58 7.44
N LEU A 102 -9.53 -22.54 8.19
CA LEU A 102 -9.65 -22.54 9.63
C LEU A 102 -11.10 -22.59 10.10
N SER A 103 -12.00 -21.89 9.41
CA SER A 103 -13.44 -21.89 9.73
C SER A 103 -14.05 -23.26 9.50
N ILE A 104 -13.68 -23.94 8.42
CA ILE A 104 -14.15 -25.30 8.11
C ILE A 104 -13.63 -26.29 9.17
N ALA A 105 -12.36 -26.24 9.50
CA ALA A 105 -11.78 -27.12 10.51
C ALA A 105 -12.43 -26.94 11.88
N LEU A 106 -12.68 -25.70 12.29
CA LEU A 106 -13.40 -25.40 13.54
C LEU A 106 -14.84 -25.91 13.52
N ALA A 107 -15.57 -25.73 12.42
CA ALA A 107 -16.94 -26.19 12.27
C ALA A 107 -17.06 -27.73 12.34
N LYS A 108 -16.04 -28.44 11.88
CA LYS A 108 -15.95 -29.90 11.89
C LYS A 108 -15.31 -30.50 13.16
N ASN A 109 -14.86 -29.64 14.09
CA ASN A 109 -14.05 -30.05 15.26
C ASN A 109 -12.77 -30.83 14.87
N GLU A 110 -12.13 -30.47 13.76
CA GLU A 110 -10.87 -31.07 13.31
C GLU A 110 -9.68 -30.48 14.10
N SER A 111 -8.54 -31.21 14.12
CA SER A 111 -7.32 -30.69 14.74
C SER A 111 -6.82 -29.45 13.99
N LEU A 112 -6.34 -28.45 14.75
CA LEU A 112 -5.77 -27.23 14.20
C LEU A 112 -4.22 -27.30 14.07
N ASP A 113 -3.61 -28.45 14.32
CA ASP A 113 -2.14 -28.61 14.33
C ASP A 113 -1.51 -28.30 12.96
N SER A 114 -2.24 -28.58 11.86
CA SER A 114 -1.80 -28.31 10.48
C SER A 114 -1.69 -26.81 10.14
N PHE A 115 -2.36 -25.93 10.89
CA PHE A 115 -2.41 -24.51 10.61
C PHE A 115 -1.18 -23.72 11.12
N ASN A 116 -0.25 -24.37 11.84
CA ASN A 116 0.94 -23.72 12.40
C ASN A 116 0.63 -22.41 13.13
N LEU A 117 -0.39 -22.40 13.97
CA LEU A 117 -0.85 -21.22 14.67
C LEU A 117 0.25 -20.65 15.56
N LYS A 118 0.70 -19.43 15.28
CA LYS A 118 1.64 -18.72 16.16
C LYS A 118 0.95 -18.40 17.49
N ASN A 119 1.58 -18.83 18.59
CA ASN A 119 1.02 -18.73 19.94
C ASN A 119 -0.38 -19.37 20.07
N GLY A 120 -0.69 -20.40 19.27
CA GLY A 120 -1.98 -21.10 19.28
C GLY A 120 -3.17 -20.26 18.81
N ARG A 121 -2.95 -19.10 18.17
CA ARG A 121 -4.03 -18.15 17.85
C ARG A 121 -3.92 -17.44 16.52
N TYR A 122 -2.73 -17.30 15.91
CA TYR A 122 -2.51 -16.40 14.79
C TYR A 122 -1.97 -17.16 13.59
N ILE A 123 -2.61 -17.01 12.43
CA ILE A 123 -2.01 -17.25 11.12
C ILE A 123 -1.51 -15.90 10.62
N ARG A 124 -0.24 -15.84 10.18
CA ARG A 124 0.33 -14.60 9.66
C ARG A 124 0.65 -14.76 8.19
N SER A 125 0.11 -13.86 7.37
CA SER A 125 0.54 -13.65 6.01
C SER A 125 1.64 -12.57 6.02
N PRO A 126 2.89 -12.88 5.63
CA PRO A 126 3.97 -11.89 5.62
C PRO A 126 3.74 -10.87 4.51
N TYR A 127 3.91 -9.60 4.85
CA TYR A 127 3.97 -8.53 3.86
C TYR A 127 5.19 -8.65 2.97
N GLN A 128 5.07 -8.26 1.70
CA GLN A 128 6.14 -8.35 0.73
C GLN A 128 6.36 -6.99 0.05
N LYS A 129 7.63 -6.60 -0.07
CA LYS A 129 8.02 -5.38 -0.75
C LYS A 129 7.82 -5.55 -2.26
N VAL A 130 7.13 -4.61 -2.89
CA VAL A 130 6.98 -4.52 -4.33
C VAL A 130 7.58 -3.21 -4.83
N THR A 131 8.43 -3.32 -5.84
CA THR A 131 9.08 -2.21 -6.55
C THR A 131 9.05 -2.50 -8.05
N ILE A 132 9.57 -1.59 -8.86
CA ILE A 132 9.68 -1.79 -10.32
C ILE A 132 10.45 -3.08 -10.68
N GLU A 133 11.32 -3.58 -9.80
CA GLU A 133 12.13 -4.76 -10.05
C GLU A 133 11.32 -6.07 -10.06
N ASN A 134 10.17 -6.11 -9.36
CA ASN A 134 9.37 -7.32 -9.18
C ASN A 134 7.86 -7.13 -9.38
N VAL A 135 7.40 -5.95 -9.76
CA VAL A 135 5.97 -5.63 -9.90
C VAL A 135 5.26 -6.53 -10.91
N ASP A 136 5.92 -6.93 -11.99
CA ASP A 136 5.33 -7.78 -13.02
C ASP A 136 4.97 -9.19 -12.49
N ASP A 137 5.69 -9.68 -11.48
CA ASP A 137 5.38 -10.97 -10.87
C ASP A 137 4.09 -10.89 -10.05
N TYR A 138 3.85 -9.76 -9.37
CA TYR A 138 2.62 -9.53 -8.61
C TYR A 138 1.41 -9.26 -9.51
N LEU A 139 1.59 -8.52 -10.62
CA LEU A 139 0.51 -8.33 -11.59
C LEU A 139 0.03 -9.66 -12.20
N LYS A 140 0.91 -10.64 -12.39
CA LYS A 140 0.53 -11.98 -12.85
C LYS A 140 -0.27 -12.78 -11.82
N LEU A 141 -0.07 -12.52 -10.52
CA LEU A 141 -0.83 -13.21 -9.46
C LEU A 141 -2.30 -12.78 -9.39
N LEU A 142 -2.64 -11.61 -9.96
CA LEU A 142 -3.99 -11.05 -9.95
C LEU A 142 -4.80 -11.39 -11.21
N GLN A 143 -4.19 -12.03 -12.22
CA GLN A 143 -4.81 -12.50 -13.46
C GLN A 143 -5.28 -13.95 -13.31
#